data_d0d8967125f3c60635e528a99d56a59e
#
_entry.id   d0d8967125f3c60635e528a99d56a59e
#
_cell.length_a   1.000
_cell.length_b   1.000
_cell.length_c   1.000
_cell.angle_alpha   90.00
_cell.angle_beta   90.00
_cell.angle_gamma   90.00
#
_symmetry.space_group_name_H-M   'P 1'
#
loop_
_entity.id
_entity.type
_entity.pdbx_description
1 polymer ?
#
loop_
_entity_poly.entity_id
_entity_poly.type
_entity_poly.pdbx_seq_one_letter_code
_entity_poly.pdbx_strand_id
1 'polypeptide(L)'
;MIGASGLLGQALAREAGARGDRVTGTYSGEPVEGLRHLDLADVDAVGRLIADTRPALVALAAAMTHVDGCEARPDLAHRLNALAPGTVAEACRGIGARLVHFSTDYVFDGREGPSDEDKAPNPLSVYGRTKLEGERNALTALPSALVVRTCANFGWNRLRGKENSVTAVVNRLRRGEPVPLFTDQWVSPSYVPHVARAALDLLEKGASGVVHVATAGCHTRLEAGEAVADVFRLPRELLRPTTMAGSRLVAPRPARSCLASRRLGRFPDIPVPTFREALEDMRRSE
;
A
#
# COMPACT_ATOMS: atom_id res chain seq x y z
N MET A 1 4.32 -10.58 -10.50
CA MET A 1 3.82 -10.01 -9.21
C MET A 1 4.93 -10.12 -8.17
N ILE A 2 5.66 -9.04 -7.90
CA ILE A 2 6.72 -9.02 -6.89
C ILE A 2 6.09 -8.66 -5.54
N GLY A 3 6.19 -9.59 -4.56
CA GLY A 3 5.55 -9.48 -3.25
C GLY A 3 4.12 -10.02 -3.18
N ALA A 4 3.81 -11.09 -3.92
CA ALA A 4 2.48 -11.72 -3.95
C ALA A 4 2.03 -12.28 -2.58
N SER A 5 2.97 -12.59 -1.67
CA SER A 5 2.66 -13.04 -0.32
C SER A 5 2.16 -11.93 0.62
N GLY A 6 2.35 -10.65 0.26
CA GLY A 6 1.89 -9.49 1.03
C GLY A 6 0.41 -9.19 0.85
N LEU A 7 -0.16 -8.36 1.75
CA LEU A 7 -1.58 -8.01 1.76
C LEU A 7 -2.09 -7.50 0.40
N LEU A 8 -1.42 -6.50 -0.17
CA LEU A 8 -1.79 -5.92 -1.47
C LEU A 8 -1.46 -6.88 -2.63
N GLY A 9 -0.33 -7.60 -2.56
CA GLY A 9 0.06 -8.55 -3.58
C GLY A 9 -0.94 -9.69 -3.75
N GLN A 10 -1.54 -10.19 -2.66
CA GLN A 10 -2.62 -11.19 -2.71
C GLN A 10 -3.87 -10.66 -3.42
N ALA A 11 -4.25 -9.41 -3.14
CA ALA A 11 -5.41 -8.79 -3.78
C ALA A 11 -5.17 -8.59 -5.29
N LEU A 12 -3.98 -8.12 -5.67
CA LEU A 12 -3.58 -7.97 -7.07
C LEU A 12 -3.52 -9.31 -7.82
N ALA A 13 -2.96 -10.35 -7.19
CA ALA A 13 -2.88 -11.68 -7.82
C ALA A 13 -4.28 -12.28 -8.04
N ARG A 14 -5.19 -12.09 -7.08
CA ARG A 14 -6.59 -12.52 -7.20
C ARG A 14 -7.33 -11.77 -8.30
N GLU A 15 -7.21 -10.45 -8.33
CA GLU A 15 -7.86 -9.60 -9.33
C GLU A 15 -7.36 -9.91 -10.75
N ALA A 16 -6.05 -10.04 -10.94
CA ALA A 16 -5.44 -10.43 -12.22
C ALA A 16 -5.92 -11.85 -12.66
N GLY A 17 -5.91 -12.81 -11.74
CA GLY A 17 -6.44 -14.14 -12.01
C GLY A 17 -7.93 -14.16 -12.38
N ALA A 18 -8.76 -13.33 -11.74
CA ALA A 18 -10.17 -13.18 -12.08
C ALA A 18 -10.39 -12.57 -13.49
N ARG A 19 -9.42 -11.80 -14.00
CA ARG A 19 -9.38 -11.28 -15.39
C ARG A 19 -8.85 -12.30 -16.40
N GLY A 20 -8.43 -13.50 -15.96
CA GLY A 20 -7.86 -14.53 -16.82
C GLY A 20 -6.36 -14.43 -17.05
N ASP A 21 -5.66 -13.56 -16.30
CA ASP A 21 -4.22 -13.42 -16.41
C ASP A 21 -3.48 -14.59 -15.75
N ARG A 22 -2.39 -15.06 -16.39
CA ARG A 22 -1.45 -15.98 -15.75
C ARG A 22 -0.51 -15.21 -14.84
N VAL A 23 -0.59 -15.44 -13.54
CA VAL A 23 0.19 -14.75 -12.52
C VAL A 23 1.39 -15.58 -12.07
N THR A 24 2.61 -15.03 -12.21
CA THR A 24 3.81 -15.51 -11.51
C THR A 24 4.02 -14.63 -10.28
N GLY A 25 3.84 -15.19 -9.09
CA GLY A 25 3.98 -14.47 -7.82
C GLY A 25 5.31 -14.76 -7.13
N THR A 26 5.79 -13.79 -6.31
CA THR A 26 6.99 -13.98 -5.49
C THR A 26 6.72 -13.76 -4.01
N TYR A 27 7.58 -14.34 -3.19
CA TYR A 27 7.66 -14.11 -1.75
C TYR A 27 9.11 -13.82 -1.33
N SER A 28 9.30 -13.20 -0.17
CA SER A 28 10.57 -13.09 0.54
C SER A 28 10.40 -13.62 1.98
N GLY A 29 11.43 -14.17 2.57
CA GLY A 29 11.35 -14.81 3.89
C GLY A 29 10.77 -16.23 3.82
N GLU A 30 9.77 -16.56 4.64
CA GLU A 30 9.24 -17.93 4.71
C GLU A 30 8.56 -18.37 3.40
N PRO A 31 8.74 -19.64 2.98
CA PRO A 31 8.14 -20.19 1.78
C PRO A 31 6.61 -20.07 1.76
N VAL A 32 6.08 -19.83 0.57
CA VAL A 32 4.64 -19.88 0.28
C VAL A 32 4.44 -20.73 -0.96
N GLU A 33 3.61 -21.76 -0.84
CA GLU A 33 3.31 -22.68 -1.94
C GLU A 33 2.81 -21.92 -3.19
N GLY A 34 3.29 -22.33 -4.34
CA GLY A 34 2.94 -21.70 -5.63
C GLY A 34 3.62 -20.36 -5.91
N LEU A 35 4.40 -19.82 -4.97
CA LEU A 35 5.18 -18.60 -5.17
C LEU A 35 6.68 -18.89 -5.30
N ARG A 36 7.39 -18.03 -6.06
CA ARG A 36 8.85 -18.11 -6.21
C ARG A 36 9.55 -17.27 -5.15
N HIS A 37 10.64 -17.74 -4.59
CA HIS A 37 11.48 -16.93 -3.72
C HIS A 37 12.14 -15.80 -4.54
N LEU A 38 12.13 -14.57 -4.00
CA LEU A 38 12.85 -13.42 -4.54
C LEU A 38 13.26 -12.49 -3.40
N ASP A 39 14.57 -12.31 -3.22
CA ASP A 39 15.08 -11.18 -2.45
C ASP A 39 15.12 -9.95 -3.37
N LEU A 40 14.31 -8.94 -3.03
CA LEU A 40 14.23 -7.69 -3.79
C LEU A 40 15.55 -6.89 -3.74
N ALA A 41 16.43 -7.14 -2.78
CA ALA A 41 17.75 -6.54 -2.69
C ALA A 41 18.79 -7.19 -3.64
N ASP A 42 18.49 -8.36 -4.20
CA ASP A 42 19.31 -9.03 -5.23
C ASP A 42 18.91 -8.54 -6.62
N VAL A 43 19.64 -7.53 -7.10
CA VAL A 43 19.41 -6.89 -8.42
C VAL A 43 19.44 -7.89 -9.56
N ASP A 44 20.39 -8.85 -9.51
CA ASP A 44 20.56 -9.84 -10.57
C ASP A 44 19.40 -10.86 -10.57
N ALA A 45 18.94 -11.27 -9.38
CA ALA A 45 17.78 -12.16 -9.27
C ALA A 45 16.50 -11.50 -9.80
N VAL A 46 16.30 -10.21 -9.52
CA VAL A 46 15.19 -9.41 -10.08
C VAL A 46 15.26 -9.38 -11.61
N GLY A 47 16.44 -9.03 -12.15
CA GLY A 47 16.65 -8.98 -13.60
C GLY A 47 16.41 -10.33 -14.27
N ARG A 48 17.00 -11.42 -13.75
CA ARG A 48 16.79 -12.79 -14.23
C ARG A 48 15.31 -13.19 -14.22
N LEU A 49 14.61 -12.97 -13.11
CA LEU A 49 13.19 -13.33 -13.00
C LEU A 49 12.35 -12.64 -14.09
N ILE A 50 12.56 -11.36 -14.32
CA ILE A 50 11.80 -10.58 -15.32
C ILE A 50 12.18 -11.03 -16.74
N ALA A 51 13.47 -11.25 -17.02
CA ALA A 51 13.93 -11.73 -18.33
C ALA A 51 13.40 -13.14 -18.67
N ASP A 52 13.40 -14.06 -17.69
CA ASP A 52 12.96 -15.44 -17.89
C ASP A 52 11.44 -15.56 -18.03
N THR A 53 10.69 -14.77 -17.27
CA THR A 53 9.22 -14.84 -17.31
C THR A 53 8.60 -13.97 -18.40
N ARG A 54 9.32 -12.98 -18.93
CA ARG A 54 8.89 -12.01 -19.93
C ARG A 54 7.43 -11.55 -19.74
N PRO A 55 7.07 -11.00 -18.57
CA PRO A 55 5.70 -10.63 -18.30
C PRO A 55 5.28 -9.40 -19.14
N ALA A 56 3.99 -9.31 -19.51
CA ALA A 56 3.44 -8.08 -20.09
C ALA A 56 3.32 -6.95 -19.05
N LEU A 57 3.17 -7.33 -17.76
CA LEU A 57 3.01 -6.40 -16.64
C LEU A 57 3.78 -6.89 -15.42
N VAL A 58 4.53 -6.01 -14.79
CA VAL A 58 5.10 -6.21 -13.44
C VAL A 58 4.36 -5.33 -12.45
N ALA A 59 3.84 -5.94 -11.37
CA ALA A 59 3.32 -5.20 -10.22
C ALA A 59 4.28 -5.36 -9.04
N LEU A 60 4.87 -4.25 -8.60
CA LEU A 60 5.83 -4.18 -7.49
C LEU A 60 5.10 -3.77 -6.21
N ALA A 61 4.62 -4.77 -5.46
CA ALA A 61 3.95 -4.60 -4.17
C ALA A 61 4.87 -4.90 -2.97
N ALA A 62 6.10 -5.37 -3.21
CA ALA A 62 7.09 -5.61 -2.17
C ALA A 62 7.77 -4.32 -1.73
N ALA A 63 7.94 -4.15 -0.42
CA ALA A 63 8.66 -3.04 0.20
C ALA A 63 8.96 -3.34 1.68
N MET A 64 9.91 -2.63 2.27
CA MET A 64 10.06 -2.56 3.72
C MET A 64 9.06 -1.54 4.28
N THR A 65 7.94 -2.02 4.84
CA THR A 65 6.80 -1.17 5.25
C THR A 65 6.74 -0.87 6.76
N HIS A 66 7.58 -1.53 7.57
CA HIS A 66 7.64 -1.27 9.02
C HIS A 66 8.39 0.04 9.27
N VAL A 67 7.64 1.11 9.52
CA VAL A 67 8.16 2.50 9.55
C VAL A 67 9.28 2.67 10.56
N ASP A 68 9.11 2.18 11.82
CA ASP A 68 10.16 2.22 12.84
C ASP A 68 11.35 1.31 12.49
N GLY A 69 11.10 0.20 11.81
CA GLY A 69 12.15 -0.67 11.29
C GLY A 69 13.00 -0.02 10.20
N CYS A 70 12.43 0.90 9.42
CA CYS A 70 13.20 1.68 8.44
C CYS A 70 14.15 2.65 9.14
N GLU A 71 13.77 3.28 10.26
CA GLU A 71 14.70 4.10 11.07
C GLU A 71 15.83 3.26 11.65
N ALA A 72 15.51 2.04 12.12
CA ALA A 72 16.50 1.13 12.69
C ALA A 72 17.46 0.52 11.64
N ARG A 73 17.05 0.42 10.39
CA ARG A 73 17.83 -0.18 9.29
C ARG A 73 17.70 0.66 8.01
N PRO A 74 18.24 1.89 8.00
CA PRO A 74 18.08 2.83 6.89
C PRO A 74 18.66 2.30 5.57
N ASP A 75 19.81 1.62 5.60
CA ASP A 75 20.47 1.07 4.41
C ASP A 75 19.63 -0.03 3.76
N LEU A 76 19.00 -0.89 4.57
CA LEU A 76 18.08 -1.91 4.04
C LEU A 76 16.82 -1.27 3.47
N ALA A 77 16.27 -0.27 4.16
CA ALA A 77 15.11 0.49 3.66
C ALA A 77 15.45 1.18 2.32
N HIS A 78 16.63 1.77 2.19
CA HIS A 78 17.10 2.40 0.95
C HIS A 78 17.21 1.37 -0.18
N ARG A 79 17.86 0.23 0.05
CA ARG A 79 17.99 -0.82 -0.98
C ARG A 79 16.62 -1.31 -1.46
N LEU A 80 15.69 -1.62 -0.53
CA LEU A 80 14.40 -2.21 -0.87
C LEU A 80 13.37 -1.20 -1.39
N ASN A 81 13.35 0.02 -0.85
CA ASN A 81 12.32 0.99 -1.14
C ASN A 81 12.74 2.04 -2.19
N ALA A 82 14.05 2.32 -2.31
CA ALA A 82 14.55 3.34 -3.23
C ALA A 82 15.23 2.72 -4.47
N LEU A 83 16.23 1.84 -4.29
CA LEU A 83 17.01 1.31 -5.42
C LEU A 83 16.23 0.25 -6.20
N ALA A 84 15.62 -0.72 -5.52
CA ALA A 84 14.94 -1.83 -6.17
C ALA A 84 13.81 -1.41 -7.14
N PRO A 85 12.99 -0.37 -6.87
CA PRO A 85 12.03 0.12 -7.86
C PRO A 85 12.65 0.59 -9.17
N GLY A 86 13.82 1.24 -9.12
CA GLY A 86 14.59 1.61 -10.33
C GLY A 86 15.05 0.39 -11.11
N THR A 87 15.65 -0.59 -10.42
CA THR A 87 16.08 -1.87 -11.01
C THR A 87 14.92 -2.60 -11.71
N VAL A 88 13.76 -2.72 -11.04
CA VAL A 88 12.57 -3.35 -11.62
C VAL A 88 12.11 -2.58 -12.86
N ALA A 89 12.12 -1.24 -12.82
CA ALA A 89 11.72 -0.40 -13.94
C ALA A 89 12.67 -0.54 -15.15
N GLU A 90 13.98 -0.61 -14.92
CA GLU A 90 14.99 -0.86 -15.96
C GLU A 90 14.78 -2.23 -16.61
N ALA A 91 14.56 -3.28 -15.80
CA ALA A 91 14.29 -4.61 -16.32
C ALA A 91 12.99 -4.65 -17.13
N CYS A 92 11.93 -3.96 -16.70
CA CYS A 92 10.68 -3.82 -17.45
C CYS A 92 10.91 -3.12 -18.79
N ARG A 93 11.66 -2.02 -18.81
CA ARG A 93 12.02 -1.29 -20.03
C ARG A 93 12.74 -2.20 -21.02
N GLY A 94 13.69 -3.02 -20.53
CA GLY A 94 14.49 -3.93 -21.37
C GLY A 94 13.68 -4.96 -22.15
N ILE A 95 12.48 -5.32 -21.67
CA ILE A 95 11.59 -6.31 -22.31
C ILE A 95 10.27 -5.72 -22.83
N GLY A 96 10.06 -4.40 -22.69
CA GLY A 96 8.82 -3.73 -23.08
C GLY A 96 7.63 -4.00 -22.15
N ALA A 97 7.86 -4.43 -20.93
CA ALA A 97 6.80 -4.67 -19.95
C ALA A 97 6.28 -3.36 -19.31
N ARG A 98 5.00 -3.33 -18.96
CA ARG A 98 4.43 -2.27 -18.12
C ARG A 98 4.83 -2.48 -16.65
N LEU A 99 4.85 -1.39 -15.88
CA LEU A 99 5.13 -1.42 -14.43
C LEU A 99 4.07 -0.65 -13.67
N VAL A 100 3.55 -1.24 -12.58
CA VAL A 100 2.91 -0.52 -11.50
C VAL A 100 3.73 -0.67 -10.20
N HIS A 101 4.12 0.47 -9.61
CA HIS A 101 4.82 0.56 -8.34
C HIS A 101 3.89 1.14 -7.28
N PHE A 102 3.82 0.51 -6.09
CA PHE A 102 2.98 0.99 -5.00
C PHE A 102 3.80 1.80 -3.99
N SER A 103 3.32 3.00 -3.71
CA SER A 103 3.91 3.97 -2.79
C SER A 103 2.95 4.31 -1.64
N THR A 104 3.19 5.42 -0.95
CA THR A 104 2.60 5.73 0.34
C THR A 104 2.25 7.21 0.48
N ASP A 105 1.25 7.50 1.32
CA ASP A 105 0.92 8.82 1.87
C ASP A 105 2.07 9.44 2.70
N TYR A 106 2.99 8.63 3.24
CA TYR A 106 4.14 9.10 4.04
C TYR A 106 5.18 9.88 3.23
N VAL A 107 5.01 10.05 1.94
CA VAL A 107 5.79 11.01 1.14
C VAL A 107 5.44 12.46 1.49
N PHE A 108 4.36 12.71 2.19
CA PHE A 108 3.95 14.04 2.66
C PHE A 108 4.26 14.22 4.16
N ASP A 109 4.45 15.47 4.59
CA ASP A 109 4.73 15.81 5.99
C ASP A 109 3.48 15.81 6.90
N GLY A 110 2.30 15.87 6.31
CA GLY A 110 1.04 15.87 7.06
C GLY A 110 0.76 17.14 7.86
N ARG A 111 1.42 18.26 7.56
CA ARG A 111 1.10 19.57 8.16
C ARG A 111 -0.28 20.06 7.73
N GLU A 112 -0.59 19.78 6.48
CA GLU A 112 -1.86 20.10 5.83
C GLU A 112 -2.37 18.88 5.07
N GLY A 113 -3.67 18.73 4.96
CA GLY A 113 -4.29 17.65 4.21
C GLY A 113 -5.78 17.91 3.98
N PRO A 114 -6.42 17.14 3.10
CA PRO A 114 -5.89 16.04 2.27
C PRO A 114 -4.86 16.52 1.24
N SER A 115 -3.87 15.67 0.92
CA SER A 115 -2.84 15.95 -0.10
C SER A 115 -3.23 15.33 -1.44
N ASP A 116 -3.23 16.10 -2.51
CA ASP A 116 -3.41 15.61 -3.87
C ASP A 116 -2.07 15.28 -4.55
N GLU A 117 -2.13 14.80 -5.80
CA GLU A 117 -0.93 14.39 -6.55
C GLU A 117 -0.06 15.56 -7.02
N ASP A 118 -0.55 16.79 -6.95
CA ASP A 118 0.17 18.00 -7.36
C ASP A 118 0.91 18.65 -6.18
N LYS A 119 0.57 18.26 -4.93
CA LYS A 119 1.28 18.73 -3.73
C LYS A 119 2.73 18.20 -3.70
N ALA A 120 3.67 19.12 -3.43
CA ALA A 120 5.08 18.78 -3.31
C ALA A 120 5.31 17.82 -2.11
N PRO A 121 5.96 16.66 -2.32
CA PRO A 121 6.31 15.75 -1.24
C PRO A 121 7.36 16.33 -0.28
N ASN A 122 7.20 16.07 1.02
CA ASN A 122 8.13 16.46 2.09
C ASN A 122 8.14 15.40 3.21
N PRO A 123 8.74 14.21 2.98
CA PRO A 123 8.65 13.08 3.91
C PRO A 123 9.43 13.31 5.20
N LEU A 124 8.83 12.93 6.35
CA LEU A 124 9.42 13.09 7.68
C LEU A 124 10.35 11.92 8.08
N SER A 125 10.06 10.70 7.65
CA SER A 125 10.70 9.46 8.09
C SER A 125 11.62 8.86 7.03
N VAL A 126 12.52 7.95 7.42
CA VAL A 126 13.32 7.13 6.48
C VAL A 126 12.41 6.36 5.54
N TYR A 127 11.31 5.79 6.05
CA TYR A 127 10.31 5.12 5.21
C TYR A 127 9.79 6.03 4.10
N GLY A 128 9.28 7.21 4.46
CA GLY A 128 8.74 8.16 3.49
C GLY A 128 9.76 8.63 2.47
N ARG A 129 10.99 8.97 2.93
CA ARG A 129 12.10 9.40 2.06
C ARG A 129 12.49 8.32 1.04
N THR A 130 12.69 7.09 1.52
CA THR A 130 13.10 5.99 0.64
C THR A 130 11.99 5.57 -0.33
N LYS A 131 10.71 5.64 0.08
CA LYS A 131 9.58 5.42 -0.84
C LYS A 131 9.50 6.50 -1.92
N LEU A 132 9.65 7.77 -1.56
CA LEU A 132 9.66 8.87 -2.53
C LEU A 132 10.82 8.75 -3.53
N GLU A 133 12.00 8.38 -3.06
CA GLU A 133 13.14 8.14 -3.93
C GLU A 133 12.87 6.98 -4.89
N GLY A 134 12.23 5.89 -4.43
CA GLY A 134 11.81 4.77 -5.27
C GLY A 134 10.81 5.15 -6.35
N GLU A 135 9.86 6.08 -6.07
CA GLU A 135 8.97 6.65 -7.09
C GLU A 135 9.79 7.33 -8.21
N ARG A 136 10.74 8.18 -7.81
CA ARG A 136 11.60 8.93 -8.74
C ARG A 136 12.47 7.99 -9.57
N ASN A 137 13.11 7.01 -8.95
CA ASN A 137 13.95 6.03 -9.63
C ASN A 137 13.14 5.20 -10.64
N ALA A 138 11.94 4.73 -10.26
CA ALA A 138 11.08 3.99 -11.16
C ALA A 138 10.64 4.83 -12.37
N LEU A 139 10.21 6.09 -12.14
CA LEU A 139 9.76 6.99 -13.21
C LEU A 139 10.91 7.48 -14.10
N THR A 140 12.12 7.65 -13.54
CA THR A 140 13.32 7.98 -14.33
C THR A 140 13.70 6.82 -15.25
N ALA A 141 13.69 5.59 -14.73
CA ALA A 141 14.05 4.40 -15.49
C ALA A 141 12.98 4.00 -16.53
N LEU A 142 11.69 4.19 -16.18
CA LEU A 142 10.55 3.88 -17.04
C LEU A 142 9.47 4.99 -16.92
N PRO A 143 9.55 6.06 -17.73
CA PRO A 143 8.61 7.19 -17.63
C PRO A 143 7.13 6.82 -17.82
N SER A 144 6.84 5.69 -18.46
CA SER A 144 5.49 5.15 -18.61
C SER A 144 5.00 4.32 -17.40
N ALA A 145 5.81 4.16 -16.35
CA ALA A 145 5.41 3.45 -15.15
C ALA A 145 4.23 4.18 -14.45
N LEU A 146 3.34 3.38 -13.85
CA LEU A 146 2.30 3.87 -12.97
C LEU A 146 2.79 3.77 -11.51
N VAL A 147 2.73 4.86 -10.77
CA VAL A 147 2.99 4.90 -9.33
C VAL A 147 1.66 5.12 -8.61
N VAL A 148 1.26 4.17 -7.79
CA VAL A 148 0.02 4.25 -7.01
C VAL A 148 0.36 4.53 -5.55
N ARG A 149 0.04 5.73 -5.06
CA ARG A 149 0.14 6.05 -3.63
C ARG A 149 -1.13 5.61 -2.91
N THR A 150 -0.94 4.92 -1.80
CA THR A 150 -2.01 4.42 -0.92
C THR A 150 -1.79 4.89 0.52
N CYS A 151 -2.84 4.83 1.34
CA CYS A 151 -2.78 5.20 2.76
C CYS A 151 -3.31 4.05 3.62
N ALA A 152 -2.57 3.63 4.63
CA ALA A 152 -3.03 2.65 5.63
C ALA A 152 -3.79 1.46 5.01
N ASN A 153 -3.16 0.71 4.13
CA ASN A 153 -3.75 -0.42 3.42
C ASN A 153 -4.42 -1.43 4.37
N PHE A 154 -5.65 -1.82 4.06
CA PHE A 154 -6.43 -2.79 4.84
C PHE A 154 -7.17 -3.82 3.99
N GLY A 155 -7.50 -4.95 4.62
CA GLY A 155 -8.18 -6.10 4.03
C GLY A 155 -7.78 -7.38 4.75
N TRP A 156 -8.31 -8.52 4.32
CA TRP A 156 -7.94 -9.82 4.88
C TRP A 156 -6.62 -10.33 4.31
N ASN A 157 -5.63 -10.55 5.19
CA ASN A 157 -4.36 -11.18 4.82
C ASN A 157 -4.46 -12.70 5.02
N ARG A 158 -4.85 -13.41 3.97
CA ARG A 158 -5.19 -14.84 4.05
C ARG A 158 -3.97 -15.78 4.07
N LEU A 159 -2.81 -15.32 3.53
CA LEU A 159 -1.61 -16.17 3.43
C LEU A 159 -0.71 -16.07 4.66
N ARG A 160 -0.58 -14.88 5.24
CA ARG A 160 0.40 -14.62 6.31
C ARG A 160 -0.22 -14.31 7.66
N GLY A 161 -1.53 -14.09 7.73
CA GLY A 161 -2.21 -13.70 8.97
C GLY A 161 -1.72 -12.39 9.60
N LYS A 162 -0.81 -11.65 8.92
CA LYS A 162 -0.27 -10.39 9.43
C LYS A 162 -1.39 -9.35 9.52
N GLU A 163 -1.59 -8.81 10.71
CA GLU A 163 -2.58 -7.78 10.95
C GLU A 163 -2.24 -6.45 10.26
N ASN A 164 -3.28 -5.75 9.84
CA ASN A 164 -3.25 -4.35 9.44
C ASN A 164 -4.09 -3.52 10.43
N SER A 165 -4.16 -2.21 10.24
CA SER A 165 -4.84 -1.32 11.19
C SER A 165 -6.32 -1.67 11.43
N VAL A 166 -7.03 -2.19 10.42
CA VAL A 166 -8.45 -2.58 10.55
C VAL A 166 -8.57 -3.94 11.21
N THR A 167 -7.83 -4.96 10.73
CA THR A 167 -7.90 -6.30 11.33
C THR A 167 -7.40 -6.34 12.76
N ALA A 168 -6.45 -5.48 13.14
CA ALA A 168 -6.01 -5.33 14.52
C ALA A 168 -7.14 -4.82 15.43
N VAL A 169 -7.93 -3.84 14.97
CA VAL A 169 -9.12 -3.36 15.70
C VAL A 169 -10.15 -4.49 15.82
N VAL A 170 -10.51 -5.13 14.69
CA VAL A 170 -11.49 -6.24 14.68
C VAL A 170 -11.08 -7.34 15.65
N ASN A 171 -9.84 -7.82 15.57
CA ASN A 171 -9.39 -8.96 16.36
C ASN A 171 -9.32 -8.63 17.86
N ARG A 172 -8.83 -7.44 18.24
CA ARG A 172 -8.77 -7.02 19.63
C ARG A 172 -10.16 -6.84 20.24
N LEU A 173 -11.08 -6.19 19.53
CA LEU A 173 -12.45 -6.02 20.01
C LEU A 173 -13.18 -7.38 20.15
N ARG A 174 -12.93 -8.34 19.25
CA ARG A 174 -13.47 -9.71 19.37
C ARG A 174 -12.95 -10.45 20.60
N ARG A 175 -11.72 -10.15 21.05
CA ARG A 175 -11.15 -10.70 22.28
C ARG A 175 -11.53 -9.93 23.54
N GLY A 176 -12.36 -8.88 23.44
CA GLY A 176 -12.72 -8.02 24.56
C GLY A 176 -11.56 -7.14 25.05
N GLU A 177 -10.55 -6.89 24.21
CA GLU A 177 -9.36 -6.11 24.57
C GLU A 177 -9.54 -4.63 24.24
N PRO A 178 -9.07 -3.69 25.08
CA PRO A 178 -9.09 -2.27 24.77
C PRO A 178 -8.17 -1.95 23.59
N VAL A 179 -8.62 -1.02 22.72
CA VAL A 179 -7.88 -0.60 21.52
C VAL A 179 -7.54 0.88 21.61
N PRO A 180 -6.28 1.27 21.89
CA PRO A 180 -5.87 2.67 21.86
C PRO A 180 -5.81 3.18 20.41
N LEU A 181 -6.47 4.31 20.14
CA LEU A 181 -6.54 4.91 18.80
C LEU A 181 -6.31 6.42 18.87
N PHE A 182 -5.51 6.92 17.93
CA PHE A 182 -5.13 8.34 17.90
C PHE A 182 -6.29 9.24 17.49
N THR A 183 -6.46 10.34 18.25
CA THR A 183 -7.39 11.43 17.94
C THR A 183 -6.75 12.54 17.12
N ASP A 184 -5.42 12.53 16.98
CA ASP A 184 -4.57 13.54 16.36
C ASP A 184 -3.79 13.02 15.14
N GLN A 185 -4.19 11.86 14.57
CA GLN A 185 -3.70 11.34 13.30
C GLN A 185 -4.86 11.06 12.36
N TRP A 186 -4.86 11.72 11.19
CA TRP A 186 -5.88 11.58 10.14
C TRP A 186 -5.38 10.71 8.99
N VAL A 187 -6.24 9.85 8.47
CA VAL A 187 -5.95 8.91 7.38
C VAL A 187 -7.14 8.76 6.44
N SER A 188 -6.87 8.37 5.20
CA SER A 188 -7.85 7.86 4.22
C SER A 188 -7.51 6.41 3.87
N PRO A 189 -7.97 5.40 4.67
CA PRO A 189 -7.52 4.03 4.50
C PRO A 189 -7.81 3.47 3.10
N SER A 190 -6.89 2.70 2.54
CA SER A 190 -7.02 2.10 1.21
C SER A 190 -7.38 0.63 1.30
N TYR A 191 -8.54 0.23 0.80
CA TYR A 191 -9.00 -1.16 0.74
C TYR A 191 -8.29 -1.89 -0.40
N VAL A 192 -7.47 -2.91 -0.08
CA VAL A 192 -6.58 -3.53 -1.07
C VAL A 192 -7.28 -4.18 -2.25
N PRO A 193 -8.49 -4.78 -2.16
CA PRO A 193 -9.21 -5.22 -3.36
C PRO A 193 -9.59 -4.08 -4.29
N HIS A 194 -9.99 -2.92 -3.74
CA HIS A 194 -10.25 -1.73 -4.54
C HIS A 194 -8.96 -1.18 -5.18
N VAL A 195 -7.87 -1.09 -4.40
CA VAL A 195 -6.55 -0.65 -4.92
C VAL A 195 -6.10 -1.55 -6.08
N ALA A 196 -6.26 -2.88 -5.92
CA ALA A 196 -5.87 -3.85 -6.95
C ALA A 196 -6.66 -3.63 -8.25
N ARG A 197 -7.99 -3.53 -8.16
CA ARG A 197 -8.86 -3.27 -9.30
C ARG A 197 -8.52 -1.95 -9.97
N ALA A 198 -8.47 -0.86 -9.20
CA ALA A 198 -8.16 0.47 -9.72
C ALA A 198 -6.79 0.53 -10.40
N ALA A 199 -5.76 -0.12 -9.84
CA ALA A 199 -4.43 -0.14 -10.44
C ALA A 199 -4.41 -0.86 -11.79
N LEU A 200 -5.10 -1.99 -11.92
CA LEU A 200 -5.18 -2.73 -13.20
C LEU A 200 -6.03 -1.96 -14.22
N ASP A 201 -7.17 -1.38 -13.82
CA ASP A 201 -8.01 -0.56 -14.69
C ASP A 201 -7.24 0.68 -15.21
N LEU A 202 -6.49 1.36 -14.34
CA LEU A 202 -5.63 2.48 -14.71
C LEU A 202 -4.59 2.08 -15.75
N LEU A 203 -3.95 0.92 -15.57
CA LEU A 203 -2.99 0.40 -16.55
C LEU A 203 -3.66 0.07 -17.90
N GLU A 204 -4.83 -0.58 -17.91
CA GLU A 204 -5.58 -0.87 -19.12
C GLU A 204 -5.96 0.40 -19.88
N LYS A 205 -6.28 1.48 -19.15
CA LYS A 205 -6.58 2.81 -19.72
C LYS A 205 -5.33 3.62 -20.08
N GLY A 206 -4.12 3.05 -19.99
CA GLY A 206 -2.86 3.69 -20.36
C GLY A 206 -2.38 4.77 -19.36
N ALA A 207 -2.86 4.76 -18.13
CA ALA A 207 -2.40 5.70 -17.10
C ALA A 207 -0.93 5.50 -16.76
N SER A 208 -0.21 6.59 -16.51
CA SER A 208 1.19 6.64 -16.11
C SER A 208 1.43 7.77 -15.10
N GLY A 209 2.62 7.80 -14.51
CA GLY A 209 2.96 8.78 -13.47
C GLY A 209 2.29 8.47 -12.14
N VAL A 210 2.11 9.48 -11.28
CA VAL A 210 1.62 9.30 -9.91
C VAL A 210 0.10 9.45 -9.87
N VAL A 211 -0.59 8.48 -9.24
CA VAL A 211 -2.02 8.50 -8.96
C VAL A 211 -2.27 8.09 -7.51
N HIS A 212 -3.16 8.78 -6.81
CA HIS A 212 -3.60 8.40 -5.47
C HIS A 212 -4.80 7.46 -5.55
N VAL A 213 -4.77 6.35 -4.77
CA VAL A 213 -5.90 5.42 -4.65
C VAL A 213 -6.16 5.16 -3.17
N ALA A 214 -7.16 5.83 -2.63
CA ALA A 214 -7.61 5.72 -1.25
C ALA A 214 -9.14 5.79 -1.20
N THR A 215 -9.74 5.45 -0.06
CA THR A 215 -11.17 5.69 0.15
C THR A 215 -11.47 7.18 0.25
N ALA A 216 -12.68 7.56 -0.14
CA ALA A 216 -13.16 8.93 0.06
C ALA A 216 -13.29 9.24 1.55
N GLY A 217 -12.97 10.49 1.90
CA GLY A 217 -13.00 10.97 3.26
C GLY A 217 -11.63 10.97 3.96
N CYS A 218 -11.61 11.59 5.11
CA CYS A 218 -10.44 11.77 5.94
C CYS A 218 -10.88 11.58 7.39
N HIS A 219 -10.33 10.60 8.09
CA HIS A 219 -10.79 10.16 9.41
C HIS A 219 -9.62 10.15 10.39
N THR A 220 -9.85 10.56 11.64
CA THR A 220 -8.91 10.23 12.70
C THR A 220 -8.81 8.70 12.86
N ARG A 221 -7.73 8.21 13.48
CA ARG A 221 -7.64 6.78 13.79
C ARG A 221 -8.79 6.32 14.68
N LEU A 222 -9.26 7.20 15.60
CA LEU A 222 -10.40 6.91 16.46
C LEU A 222 -11.69 6.78 15.64
N GLU A 223 -12.03 7.76 14.80
CA GLU A 223 -13.21 7.71 13.91
C GLU A 223 -13.17 6.49 12.98
N ALA A 224 -11.99 6.15 12.44
CA ALA A 224 -11.81 4.93 11.65
C ALA A 224 -12.10 3.67 12.49
N GLY A 225 -11.61 3.61 13.73
CA GLY A 225 -11.91 2.51 14.65
C GLY A 225 -13.38 2.40 15.02
N GLU A 226 -14.06 3.52 15.20
CA GLU A 226 -15.50 3.57 15.45
C GLU A 226 -16.29 3.02 14.24
N ALA A 227 -15.93 3.42 13.02
CA ALA A 227 -16.54 2.87 11.81
C ALA A 227 -16.32 1.35 11.68
N VAL A 228 -15.13 0.85 12.05
CA VAL A 228 -14.85 -0.59 12.11
C VAL A 228 -15.75 -1.27 13.14
N ALA A 229 -15.86 -0.75 14.35
CA ALA A 229 -16.70 -1.32 15.41
C ALA A 229 -18.17 -1.40 14.96
N ASP A 230 -18.69 -0.33 14.35
CA ASP A 230 -20.07 -0.26 13.86
C ASP A 230 -20.34 -1.30 12.76
N VAL A 231 -19.48 -1.33 11.71
CA VAL A 231 -19.67 -2.22 10.57
C VAL A 231 -19.54 -3.68 10.99
N PHE A 232 -18.58 -4.02 11.84
CA PHE A 232 -18.37 -5.39 12.32
C PHE A 232 -19.24 -5.75 13.55
N ARG A 233 -20.07 -4.81 14.04
CA ARG A 233 -20.96 -4.99 15.21
C ARG A 233 -20.19 -5.41 16.46
N LEU A 234 -19.12 -4.67 16.77
CA LEU A 234 -18.19 -4.91 17.86
C LEU A 234 -18.34 -3.83 18.96
N PRO A 235 -17.92 -4.12 20.21
CA PRO A 235 -18.10 -3.21 21.34
C PRO A 235 -17.28 -1.92 21.20
N ARG A 236 -17.94 -0.78 20.93
CA ARG A 236 -17.29 0.55 20.82
C ARG A 236 -16.69 1.03 22.13
N GLU A 237 -17.28 0.62 23.24
CA GLU A 237 -16.83 0.99 24.59
C GLU A 237 -15.43 0.50 24.95
N LEU A 238 -14.84 -0.37 24.13
CA LEU A 238 -13.44 -0.81 24.25
C LEU A 238 -12.45 0.08 23.49
N LEU A 239 -12.92 1.00 22.65
CA LEU A 239 -12.04 1.97 21.99
C LEU A 239 -11.54 2.98 23.03
N ARG A 240 -10.24 3.29 23.00
CA ARG A 240 -9.57 4.20 23.93
C ARG A 240 -8.92 5.35 23.18
N PRO A 241 -9.47 6.58 23.29
CA PRO A 241 -8.82 7.75 22.72
C PRO A 241 -7.41 7.94 23.29
N THR A 242 -6.44 8.22 22.42
CA THR A 242 -5.07 8.57 22.78
C THR A 242 -4.49 9.56 21.77
N THR A 243 -3.26 10.04 22.00
CA THR A 243 -2.56 10.94 21.08
C THR A 243 -1.23 10.33 20.64
N MET A 244 -0.71 10.81 19.49
CA MET A 244 0.62 10.39 19.03
C MET A 244 1.71 10.73 20.05
N ALA A 245 1.61 11.88 20.71
CA ALA A 245 2.56 12.31 21.75
C ALA A 245 2.58 11.37 22.97
N GLY A 246 1.46 10.71 23.28
CA GLY A 246 1.36 9.69 24.34
C GLY A 246 1.93 8.33 23.95
N SER A 247 2.45 8.17 22.73
CA SER A 247 2.91 6.89 22.21
C SER A 247 4.42 6.88 22.01
N ARG A 248 5.04 5.70 22.18
CA ARG A 248 6.50 5.51 21.96
C ARG A 248 6.79 5.22 20.46
N LEU A 249 6.51 6.19 19.60
CA LEU A 249 6.84 6.08 18.17
C LEU A 249 8.32 6.45 17.97
N VAL A 250 9.08 5.59 17.31
CA VAL A 250 10.51 5.83 16.99
C VAL A 250 10.61 6.78 15.80
N ALA A 251 9.91 6.47 14.73
CA ALA A 251 9.89 7.30 13.53
C ALA A 251 8.85 8.42 13.65
N PRO A 252 9.09 9.61 13.12
CA PRO A 252 8.07 10.65 13.01
C PRO A 252 6.95 10.21 12.05
N ARG A 253 5.70 10.50 12.43
CA ARG A 253 4.51 10.19 11.63
C ARG A 253 3.83 11.48 11.17
N PRO A 254 3.35 11.56 9.92
CA PRO A 254 2.52 12.67 9.49
C PRO A 254 1.19 12.68 10.28
N ALA A 255 0.80 13.87 10.76
CA ALA A 255 -0.46 14.02 11.49
C ALA A 255 -1.66 13.93 10.54
N ARG A 256 -1.57 14.50 9.35
CA ARG A 256 -2.63 14.52 8.34
C ARG A 256 -2.15 13.86 7.07
N SER A 257 -2.30 12.53 6.98
CA SER A 257 -1.82 11.73 5.86
C SER A 257 -2.93 11.31 4.87
N CYS A 258 -4.08 11.98 4.92
CA CYS A 258 -5.17 11.74 3.98
C CYS A 258 -4.75 12.10 2.54
N LEU A 259 -5.12 11.23 1.60
CA LEU A 259 -4.91 11.43 0.18
C LEU A 259 -6.20 11.90 -0.50
N ALA A 260 -6.08 12.90 -1.36
CA ALA A 260 -7.12 13.26 -2.32
C ALA A 260 -6.76 12.62 -3.67
N SER A 261 -7.66 11.80 -4.21
CA SER A 261 -7.46 11.05 -5.47
C SER A 261 -7.91 11.90 -6.66
N ARG A 262 -7.28 13.05 -6.89
CA ARG A 262 -7.70 14.02 -7.91
C ARG A 262 -7.51 13.49 -9.34
N ARG A 263 -6.40 12.83 -9.60
CA ARG A 263 -6.10 12.27 -10.93
C ARG A 263 -6.97 11.07 -11.26
N LEU A 264 -7.38 10.30 -10.25
CA LEU A 264 -8.32 9.19 -10.43
C LEU A 264 -9.69 9.68 -10.96
N GLY A 265 -10.10 10.91 -10.61
CA GLY A 265 -11.31 11.55 -11.15
C GLY A 265 -11.35 11.72 -12.67
N ARG A 266 -10.20 11.58 -13.37
CA ARG A 266 -10.15 11.54 -14.85
C ARG A 266 -10.62 10.20 -15.43
N PHE A 267 -10.85 9.21 -14.59
CA PHE A 267 -11.28 7.86 -14.93
C PHE A 267 -12.62 7.55 -14.23
N PRO A 268 -13.74 8.10 -14.69
CA PRO A 268 -15.03 8.06 -13.98
C PRO A 268 -15.57 6.64 -13.76
N ASP A 269 -15.13 5.68 -14.57
CA ASP A 269 -15.52 4.26 -14.42
C ASP A 269 -14.78 3.56 -13.26
N ILE A 270 -13.78 4.21 -12.65
CA ILE A 270 -13.07 3.67 -11.49
C ILE A 270 -13.68 4.28 -10.21
N PRO A 271 -14.49 3.53 -9.46
CA PRO A 271 -15.18 4.06 -8.30
C PRO A 271 -14.20 4.40 -7.16
N VAL A 272 -14.52 5.41 -6.37
CA VAL A 272 -13.83 5.75 -5.13
C VAL A 272 -14.80 5.51 -3.98
N PRO A 273 -14.78 4.32 -3.33
CA PRO A 273 -15.70 4.01 -2.25
C PRO A 273 -15.40 4.88 -1.01
N THR A 274 -16.41 5.14 -0.21
CA THR A 274 -16.22 5.64 1.15
C THR A 274 -15.55 4.55 2.02
N PHE A 275 -14.96 4.97 3.14
CA PHE A 275 -14.36 4.01 4.07
C PHE A 275 -15.39 3.00 4.61
N ARG A 276 -16.62 3.44 4.88
CA ARG A 276 -17.73 2.57 5.33
C ARG A 276 -18.10 1.53 4.28
N GLU A 277 -18.30 1.91 3.02
CA GLU A 277 -18.59 0.97 1.93
C GLU A 277 -17.49 -0.08 1.76
N ALA A 278 -16.23 0.35 1.87
CA ALA A 278 -15.08 -0.55 1.81
C ALA A 278 -15.02 -1.54 3.00
N LEU A 279 -15.40 -1.09 4.21
CA LEU A 279 -15.53 -1.97 5.38
C LEU A 279 -16.68 -2.97 5.25
N GLU A 280 -17.81 -2.55 4.70
CA GLU A 280 -18.97 -3.41 4.44
C GLU A 280 -18.61 -4.50 3.42
N ASP A 281 -17.87 -4.15 2.37
CA ASP A 281 -17.36 -5.11 1.40
C ASP A 281 -16.36 -6.09 2.05
N MET A 282 -15.43 -5.57 2.84
CA MET A 282 -14.50 -6.41 3.62
C MET A 282 -15.25 -7.40 4.53
N ARG A 283 -16.30 -6.95 5.20
CA ARG A 283 -17.09 -7.80 6.07
C ARG A 283 -17.84 -8.89 5.29
N ARG A 284 -18.39 -8.58 4.10
CA ARG A 284 -19.04 -9.59 3.23
C ARG A 284 -18.06 -10.65 2.73
N SER A 285 -16.79 -10.33 2.63
CA SER A 285 -15.73 -11.23 2.16
C SER A 285 -15.03 -12.02 3.29
N GLU A 286 -15.52 -11.93 4.52
CA GLU A 286 -14.98 -12.66 5.68
C GLU A 286 -15.26 -14.16 5.60
#